data_1d623e43a7d2c9161f2cbfeb25ffdac1
#
_entry.id   1d623e43a7d2c9161f2cbfeb25ffdac1
#
_cell.length_a   1.000
_cell.length_b   1.000
_cell.length_c   1.000
_cell.angle_alpha   90.00
_cell.angle_beta   90.00
_cell.angle_gamma   90.00
#
_symmetry.space_group_name_H-M   'P 1'
#
loop_
_entity.id
_entity.type
_entity.pdbx_description
1 polymer ?
#
loop_
_entity_poly.entity_id
_entity_poly.type
_entity_poly.pdbx_seq_one_letter_code
_entity_poly.pdbx_strand_id
1 'polypeptide(L)'
;MKSENGVTLISLTVYIIGLTLIIAIVAVISTFFYKSVRNVSQTVDPITEYSKFNTFFTEETNANNIKILECGENYIVFDNGVQYTFIKENKGIYRNKVKICRGIEECKFNNKIENGKNIIKVSLGSGKVNKETEYTLDN
;
A
#
# COMPACT_ATOMS: atom_id res chain seq x y z
N MET A 1 -45.06 -13.25 -52.97
CA MET A 1 -44.00 -12.39 -52.46
C MET A 1 -44.43 -11.55 -51.23
N LYS A 2 -44.86 -12.15 -50.14
CA LYS A 2 -45.33 -11.43 -48.94
C LYS A 2 -44.73 -11.96 -47.60
N SER A 3 -43.80 -12.91 -47.66
CA SER A 3 -43.30 -13.60 -46.46
C SER A 3 -41.95 -13.09 -45.98
N GLU A 4 -41.15 -12.46 -46.80
CA GLU A 4 -39.78 -12.12 -46.43
C GLU A 4 -39.64 -10.88 -45.56
N ASN A 5 -40.52 -9.88 -45.73
CA ASN A 5 -40.45 -8.63 -44.93
C ASN A 5 -40.84 -8.81 -43.44
N GLY A 6 -41.73 -9.78 -43.16
CA GLY A 6 -42.13 -10.07 -41.78
C GLY A 6 -41.07 -10.83 -40.99
N VAL A 7 -40.35 -11.72 -41.66
CA VAL A 7 -39.26 -12.49 -41.05
C VAL A 7 -38.08 -11.59 -40.70
N THR A 8 -37.72 -10.62 -41.53
CA THR A 8 -36.64 -9.67 -41.28
C THR A 8 -36.96 -8.75 -40.11
N LEU A 9 -38.21 -8.32 -39.94
CA LEU A 9 -38.62 -7.43 -38.85
C LEU A 9 -38.61 -8.16 -37.49
N ILE A 10 -39.11 -9.40 -37.46
CA ILE A 10 -39.03 -10.26 -36.27
C ILE A 10 -37.56 -10.59 -35.91
N SER A 11 -36.78 -10.92 -36.92
CA SER A 11 -35.35 -11.21 -36.70
C SER A 11 -34.62 -10.00 -36.15
N LEU A 12 -34.87 -8.80 -36.64
CA LEU A 12 -34.31 -7.56 -36.15
C LEU A 12 -34.70 -7.29 -34.67
N THR A 13 -35.98 -7.50 -34.35
CA THR A 13 -36.48 -7.30 -32.97
C THR A 13 -35.81 -8.27 -32.00
N VAL A 14 -35.69 -9.54 -32.37
CA VAL A 14 -34.98 -10.54 -31.55
C VAL A 14 -33.49 -10.16 -31.34
N TYR A 15 -32.87 -9.65 -32.41
CA TYR A 15 -31.47 -9.19 -32.34
C TYR A 15 -31.29 -8.02 -31.36
N ILE A 16 -32.17 -7.03 -31.40
CA ILE A 16 -32.17 -5.86 -30.53
C ILE A 16 -32.36 -6.29 -29.05
N ILE A 17 -33.31 -7.19 -28.80
CA ILE A 17 -33.59 -7.74 -27.48
C ILE A 17 -32.35 -8.50 -26.97
N GLY A 18 -31.72 -9.34 -27.79
CA GLY A 18 -30.52 -10.07 -27.45
C GLY A 18 -29.35 -9.13 -27.15
N LEU A 19 -29.15 -8.09 -27.94
CA LEU A 19 -28.09 -7.11 -27.75
C LEU A 19 -28.28 -6.32 -26.47
N THR A 20 -29.49 -5.87 -26.16
CA THR A 20 -29.79 -5.14 -24.92
C THR A 20 -29.55 -6.00 -23.67
N LEU A 21 -29.88 -7.29 -23.73
CA LEU A 21 -29.61 -8.25 -22.66
C LEU A 21 -28.11 -8.42 -22.44
N ILE A 22 -27.31 -8.57 -23.49
CA ILE A 22 -25.84 -8.68 -23.38
C ILE A 22 -25.23 -7.43 -22.77
N ILE A 23 -25.67 -6.24 -23.23
CA ILE A 23 -25.18 -4.96 -22.67
C ILE A 23 -25.52 -4.86 -21.18
N ALA A 24 -26.71 -5.26 -20.76
CA ALA A 24 -27.11 -5.25 -19.35
C ALA A 24 -26.22 -6.18 -18.50
N ILE A 25 -25.95 -7.39 -18.98
CA ILE A 25 -25.08 -8.35 -18.28
C ILE A 25 -23.65 -7.80 -18.17
N VAL A 26 -23.09 -7.26 -19.23
CA VAL A 26 -21.75 -6.67 -19.24
C VAL A 26 -21.66 -5.50 -18.26
N ALA A 27 -22.69 -4.64 -18.18
CA ALA A 27 -22.74 -3.53 -17.25
C ALA A 27 -22.72 -4.01 -15.78
N VAL A 28 -23.49 -5.05 -15.46
CA VAL A 28 -23.50 -5.65 -14.11
C VAL A 28 -22.14 -6.25 -13.76
N ILE A 29 -21.54 -7.03 -14.65
CA ILE A 29 -20.22 -7.63 -14.43
C ILE A 29 -19.16 -6.55 -14.25
N SER A 30 -19.17 -5.51 -15.09
CA SER A 30 -18.21 -4.38 -14.98
C SER A 30 -18.33 -3.66 -13.64
N THR A 31 -19.56 -3.41 -13.17
CA THR A 31 -19.81 -2.78 -11.87
C THR A 31 -19.30 -3.64 -10.72
N PHE A 32 -19.53 -4.95 -10.78
CA PHE A 32 -19.04 -5.90 -9.79
C PHE A 32 -17.49 -5.94 -9.77
N PHE A 33 -16.87 -5.97 -10.95
CA PHE A 33 -15.42 -5.97 -11.08
C PHE A 33 -14.79 -4.68 -10.54
N TYR A 34 -15.37 -3.52 -10.86
CA TYR A 34 -14.92 -2.22 -10.31
C TYR A 34 -15.01 -2.18 -8.78
N LYS A 35 -16.10 -2.70 -8.23
CA LYS A 35 -16.30 -2.74 -6.78
C LYS A 35 -15.33 -3.70 -6.10
N SER A 36 -15.05 -4.84 -6.72
CA SER A 36 -14.09 -5.84 -6.22
C SER A 36 -12.65 -5.30 -6.25
N VAL A 37 -12.22 -4.71 -7.35
CA VAL A 37 -10.88 -4.10 -7.47
C VAL A 37 -10.70 -2.96 -6.47
N ARG A 38 -11.72 -2.14 -6.27
CA ARG A 38 -11.66 -1.03 -5.31
C ARG A 38 -11.55 -1.52 -3.85
N ASN A 39 -12.23 -2.59 -3.51
CA ASN A 39 -12.13 -3.20 -2.18
C ASN A 39 -10.76 -3.82 -1.93
N VAL A 40 -10.18 -4.52 -2.90
CA VAL A 40 -8.83 -5.10 -2.79
C VAL A 40 -7.76 -4.02 -2.66
N SER A 41 -7.88 -2.90 -3.36
CA SER A 41 -6.92 -1.79 -3.26
C SER A 41 -7.07 -0.95 -1.98
N GLN A 42 -8.19 -1.08 -1.25
CA GLN A 42 -8.41 -0.38 0.02
C GLN A 42 -8.07 -1.25 1.26
N THR A 43 -7.99 -2.56 1.11
CA THR A 43 -7.59 -3.43 2.22
C THR A 43 -6.06 -3.48 2.28
N VAL A 44 -5.50 -2.52 3.00
CA VAL A 44 -4.06 -2.53 3.32
C VAL A 44 -3.84 -3.64 4.34
N ASP A 45 -3.09 -4.67 3.95
CA ASP A 45 -2.67 -5.71 4.88
C ASP A 45 -1.52 -5.19 5.76
N PRO A 46 -1.73 -5.03 7.08
CA PRO A 46 -0.71 -4.51 7.99
C PRO A 46 0.58 -5.34 7.96
N ILE A 47 0.48 -6.65 7.82
CA ILE A 47 1.63 -7.56 7.82
C ILE A 47 2.51 -7.30 6.59
N THR A 48 1.90 -7.14 5.44
CA THR A 48 2.61 -6.82 4.19
C THR A 48 3.30 -5.45 4.28
N GLU A 49 2.65 -4.45 4.85
CA GLU A 49 3.23 -3.11 5.01
C GLU A 49 4.39 -3.10 6.02
N TYR A 50 4.29 -3.85 7.12
CA TYR A 50 5.42 -4.07 8.04
C TYR A 50 6.59 -4.77 7.38
N SER A 51 6.31 -5.78 6.57
CA SER A 51 7.35 -6.52 5.85
C SER A 51 8.10 -5.61 4.88
N LYS A 52 7.39 -4.76 4.14
CA LYS A 52 8.00 -3.75 3.25
C LYS A 52 8.89 -2.79 4.03
N PHE A 53 8.36 -2.20 5.11
CA PHE A 53 9.15 -1.30 5.96
C PHE A 53 10.41 -1.99 6.47
N ASN A 54 10.26 -3.19 7.03
CA ASN A 54 11.36 -3.96 7.58
C ASN A 54 12.44 -4.25 6.54
N THR A 55 12.05 -4.59 5.31
CA THR A 55 13.00 -4.84 4.21
C THR A 55 13.83 -3.59 3.91
N PHE A 56 13.19 -2.45 3.66
CA PHE A 56 13.90 -1.21 3.36
C PHE A 56 14.74 -0.71 4.53
N PHE A 57 14.22 -0.81 5.75
CA PHE A 57 14.90 -0.31 6.93
C PHE A 57 16.09 -1.20 7.32
N THR A 58 15.96 -2.52 7.19
CA THR A 58 17.05 -3.47 7.44
C THR A 58 18.17 -3.30 6.39
N GLU A 59 17.82 -3.09 5.13
CA GLU A 59 18.81 -2.80 4.08
C GLU A 59 19.62 -1.55 4.42
N GLU A 60 18.96 -0.50 4.93
CA GLU A 60 19.63 0.74 5.30
C GLU A 60 20.50 0.57 6.55
N THR A 61 19.99 -0.06 7.60
CA THR A 61 20.71 -0.25 8.86
C THR A 61 21.88 -1.23 8.77
N ASN A 62 21.84 -2.15 7.81
CA ASN A 62 22.93 -3.08 7.50
C ASN A 62 23.97 -2.51 6.52
N ALA A 63 23.77 -1.28 6.02
CA ALA A 63 24.78 -0.65 5.16
C ALA A 63 26.05 -0.36 5.99
N ASN A 64 27.21 -0.62 5.36
CA ASN A 64 28.50 -0.45 6.03
C ASN A 64 28.73 0.99 6.49
N ASN A 65 29.09 1.17 7.75
CA ASN A 65 29.44 2.46 8.36
C ASN A 65 28.31 3.52 8.34
N ILE A 66 27.06 3.09 8.32
CA ILE A 66 25.91 4.01 8.36
C ILE A 66 25.77 4.64 9.74
N LYS A 67 25.52 5.95 9.80
CA LYS A 67 25.33 6.68 11.06
C LYS A 67 24.02 7.43 11.05
N ILE A 68 23.45 7.60 12.22
CA ILE A 68 22.26 8.43 12.42
C ILE A 68 22.74 9.87 12.55
N LEU A 69 22.27 10.76 11.67
CA LEU A 69 22.46 12.20 11.78
C LEU A 69 21.43 12.81 12.72
N GLU A 70 20.18 12.42 12.59
CA GLU A 70 19.09 12.97 13.38
C GLU A 70 18.01 11.92 13.60
N CYS A 71 17.44 11.87 14.79
CA CYS A 71 16.32 10.99 15.12
C CYS A 71 15.29 11.77 15.94
N GLY A 72 14.12 11.97 15.35
CA GLY A 72 12.94 12.52 16.02
C GLY A 72 11.88 11.43 16.23
N GLU A 73 10.78 11.77 16.90
CA GLU A 73 9.72 10.80 17.17
C GLU A 73 9.10 10.23 15.88
N ASN A 74 8.95 11.07 14.84
CA ASN A 74 8.27 10.72 13.58
C ASN A 74 9.22 10.62 12.38
N TYR A 75 10.52 10.77 12.57
CA TYR A 75 11.49 10.73 11.49
C TYR A 75 12.87 10.27 11.95
N ILE A 76 13.65 9.75 11.03
CA ILE A 76 15.05 9.42 11.19
C ILE A 76 15.82 9.76 9.92
N VAL A 77 16.99 10.34 10.07
CA VAL A 77 17.88 10.75 8.98
C VAL A 77 19.23 10.07 9.15
N PHE A 78 19.72 9.44 8.10
CA PHE A 78 21.01 8.79 8.03
C PHE A 78 22.04 9.68 7.33
N ASP A 79 23.32 9.43 7.55
CA ASP A 79 24.45 10.20 7.00
C ASP A 79 24.62 10.03 5.46
N ASN A 80 24.06 8.97 4.89
CA ASN A 80 24.00 8.77 3.44
C ASN A 80 22.89 9.61 2.76
N GLY A 81 22.16 10.45 3.52
CA GLY A 81 21.08 11.31 3.03
C GLY A 81 19.73 10.60 2.93
N VAL A 82 19.61 9.35 3.35
CA VAL A 82 18.33 8.66 3.42
C VAL A 82 17.55 9.11 4.64
N GLN A 83 16.29 9.47 4.41
CA GLN A 83 15.36 9.91 5.45
C GLN A 83 14.10 9.07 5.43
N TYR A 84 13.68 8.61 6.60
CA TYR A 84 12.36 8.02 6.82
C TYR A 84 11.51 8.99 7.61
N THR A 85 10.28 9.23 7.16
CA THR A 85 9.34 10.16 7.79
C THR A 85 7.95 9.54 7.84
N PHE A 86 7.34 9.55 9.00
CA PHE A 86 5.94 9.19 9.19
C PHE A 86 5.05 10.44 9.10
N ILE A 87 4.04 10.39 8.25
CA ILE A 87 3.03 11.45 8.09
C ILE A 87 1.67 10.88 8.48
N LYS A 88 1.18 11.31 9.64
CA LYS A 88 -0.05 10.81 10.26
C LYS A 88 -1.29 11.07 9.39
N GLU A 89 -1.41 12.25 8.80
CA GLU A 89 -2.52 12.65 7.93
C GLU A 89 -2.66 11.73 6.73
N ASN A 90 -1.55 11.26 6.21
CA ASN A 90 -1.48 10.39 5.05
C ASN A 90 -1.44 8.89 5.41
N LYS A 91 -1.45 8.57 6.71
CA LYS A 91 -1.32 7.21 7.24
C LYS A 91 -0.20 6.43 6.53
N GLY A 92 1.00 7.02 6.45
CA GLY A 92 2.06 6.42 5.68
C GLY A 92 3.47 6.79 6.09
N ILE A 93 4.41 5.88 5.77
CA ILE A 93 5.84 6.11 5.95
C ILE A 93 6.45 6.41 4.59
N TYR A 94 7.30 7.41 4.55
CA TYR A 94 7.99 7.90 3.36
C TYR A 94 9.49 7.67 3.49
N ARG A 95 10.13 7.19 2.43
CA ARG A 95 11.59 7.16 2.26
C ARG A 95 11.96 8.18 1.18
N ASN A 96 12.74 9.19 1.54
CA ASN A 96 13.13 10.26 0.60
C ASN A 96 11.96 10.83 -0.22
N LYS A 97 10.83 11.16 0.44
CA LYS A 97 9.58 11.67 -0.17
C LYS A 97 8.75 10.64 -0.94
N VAL A 98 9.22 9.41 -1.12
CA VAL A 98 8.46 8.33 -1.75
C VAL A 98 7.71 7.55 -0.66
N LYS A 99 6.41 7.41 -0.82
CA LYS A 99 5.57 6.63 0.12
C LYS A 99 5.85 5.15 -0.04
N ILE A 100 6.45 4.53 0.97
CA ILE A 100 6.79 3.10 0.98
C ILE A 100 5.76 2.24 1.71
N CYS A 101 5.10 2.79 2.74
CA CYS A 101 4.07 2.06 3.51
C CYS A 101 2.78 2.86 3.58
N ARG A 102 1.64 2.14 3.66
CA ARG A 102 0.28 2.69 3.72
C ARG A 102 -0.45 2.13 4.93
N GLY A 103 -1.51 2.83 5.36
CA GLY A 103 -2.36 2.37 6.45
C GLY A 103 -1.68 2.32 7.82
N ILE A 104 -0.54 2.98 7.98
CA ILE A 104 0.14 3.11 9.27
C ILE A 104 -0.52 4.25 10.05
N GLU A 105 -1.00 3.96 11.23
CA GLU A 105 -1.70 4.91 12.10
C GLU A 105 -0.78 5.54 13.13
N GLU A 106 0.26 4.80 13.52
CA GLU A 106 1.29 5.25 14.44
C GLU A 106 2.65 4.72 14.02
N CYS A 107 3.66 5.57 14.06
CA CYS A 107 5.06 5.19 13.88
C CYS A 107 5.92 6.06 14.76
N LYS A 108 6.78 5.44 15.56
CA LYS A 108 7.73 6.14 16.42
C LYS A 108 9.12 5.56 16.23
N PHE A 109 10.08 6.45 16.09
CA PHE A 109 11.49 6.14 16.06
C PHE A 109 12.14 6.55 17.39
N ASN A 110 12.94 5.70 17.95
CA ASN A 110 13.71 6.00 19.16
C ASN A 110 15.13 5.45 18.99
N ASN A 111 16.12 6.29 19.18
CA ASN A 111 17.53 5.90 19.14
C ASN A 111 18.07 5.82 20.55
N LYS A 112 18.71 4.70 20.89
CA LYS A 112 19.41 4.46 22.14
C LYS A 112 20.82 3.99 21.85
N ILE A 113 21.74 4.36 22.73
CA ILE A 113 23.12 3.83 22.72
C ILE A 113 23.22 2.82 23.87
N GLU A 114 23.43 1.56 23.55
CA GLU A 114 23.69 0.50 24.52
C GLU A 114 24.97 -0.23 24.15
N ASN A 115 25.85 -0.40 25.13
CA ASN A 115 27.16 -1.08 24.99
C ASN A 115 28.00 -0.54 23.81
N GLY A 116 27.90 0.76 23.52
CA GLY A 116 28.63 1.40 22.42
C GLY A 116 28.04 1.19 21.05
N LYS A 117 26.89 0.52 20.93
CA LYS A 117 26.16 0.34 19.69
C LYS A 117 24.90 1.22 19.65
N ASN A 118 24.61 1.76 18.48
CA ASN A 118 23.36 2.47 18.26
C ASN A 118 22.23 1.45 18.01
N ILE A 119 21.18 1.52 18.83
CA ILE A 119 19.99 0.69 18.69
C ILE A 119 18.81 1.60 18.33
N ILE A 120 18.20 1.34 17.17
CA ILE A 120 17.01 2.04 16.74
C ILE A 120 15.81 1.16 17.07
N LYS A 121 14.94 1.63 17.94
CA LYS A 121 13.66 1.01 18.22
C LYS A 121 12.57 1.68 17.38
N VAL A 122 11.88 0.90 16.56
CA VAL A 122 10.77 1.36 15.74
C VAL A 122 9.49 0.69 16.19
N SER A 123 8.49 1.51 16.52
CA SER A 123 7.16 1.06 16.88
C SER A 123 6.19 1.43 15.75
N LEU A 124 5.50 0.45 15.18
CA LEU A 124 4.53 0.62 14.09
C LEU A 124 3.16 0.15 14.53
N GLY A 125 2.15 0.99 14.36
CA GLY A 125 0.74 0.67 14.62
C GLY A 125 -0.12 0.78 13.37
N SER A 126 -0.93 -0.24 13.10
CA SER A 126 -1.94 -0.24 12.04
C SER A 126 -3.18 -1.00 12.51
N GLY A 127 -4.27 -0.29 12.75
CA GLY A 127 -5.50 -0.84 13.30
C GLY A 127 -5.29 -1.49 14.67
N LYS A 128 -5.53 -2.79 14.74
CA LYS A 128 -5.35 -3.58 15.99
C LYS A 128 -3.96 -4.21 16.13
N VAL A 129 -3.09 -4.02 15.15
CA VAL A 129 -1.77 -4.65 15.12
C VAL A 129 -0.72 -3.60 15.43
N ASN A 130 0.02 -3.83 16.54
CA ASN A 130 1.19 -3.04 16.90
C ASN A 130 2.40 -3.93 16.87
N LYS A 131 3.48 -3.47 16.26
CA LYS A 131 4.75 -4.18 16.17
C LYS A 131 5.91 -3.27 16.56
N GLU A 132 6.76 -3.78 17.45
CA GLU A 132 8.03 -3.15 17.79
C GLU A 132 9.18 -3.98 17.23
N THR A 133 10.16 -3.31 16.67
CA THR A 133 11.36 -3.95 16.11
C THR A 133 12.58 -3.12 16.51
N GLU A 134 13.66 -3.79 16.88
CA GLU A 134 14.93 -3.17 17.22
C GLU A 134 15.95 -3.48 16.12
N TYR A 135 16.67 -2.46 15.69
CA TYR A 135 17.73 -2.54 14.69
C TYR A 135 19.03 -2.06 15.30
N THR A 136 20.06 -2.84 15.18
CA THR A 136 21.40 -2.50 15.68
C THR A 136 22.25 -2.01 14.53
N LEU A 137 22.88 -0.85 14.70
CA LEU A 137 23.88 -0.35 13.75
C LEU A 137 25.25 -0.86 14.21
N ASP A 138 25.92 -1.59 13.33
CA ASP A 138 27.30 -1.95 13.52
C ASP A 138 28.18 -0.75 13.09
N ASN A 139 28.75 -0.08 14.10
CA ASN A 139 29.69 1.03 13.91
C ASN A 139 31.09 0.51 13.54
#